data_14f48c05dd4227bba257cc75d0e9a3f0
#
_entry.id   14f48c05dd4227bba257cc75d0e9a3f0
#
_cell.length_a   1.000
_cell.length_b   1.000
_cell.length_c   1.000
_cell.angle_alpha   90.00
_cell.angle_beta   90.00
_cell.angle_gamma   90.00
#
_symmetry.space_group_name_H-M   'P 1'
#
loop_
_entity.id
_entity.type
_entity.pdbx_description
1 polymer ?
#
loop_
_entity_poly.entity_id
_entity_poly.type
_entity_poly.pdbx_seq_one_letter_code
_entity_poly.pdbx_strand_id
1 'polypeptide(L)'
;MLPQSTSVQDWVFNLKGNPRVRVFTERGIFSGNATFRKIVENNDPLLVAFTRKYGIQTMVQRYGGQHSYIELRLDKDESCNMDEIVYGDIEAAFDGVAENYDQHILGNPINTWLRNVSVQILRQHFHPGSVVVELGCGTGTETLDLARHGVTVLACDISGKMLEVLERKSKHENLQHRVIPVHCKAGEFTESIRALGFTKIDGAYSTYGTINTEPRLNDLFRGLYDLLKPDGTLILGVWNKYCVYEILGYILRAKPSLAVGRFRNPVGIGSSRFCIKSNAYSPISLGKYLNPLFKRTSVFGVVILLPPSNLTRYLPRGRLFTTFKRLDLCIGRLFPFNRLGDHFLAIYSPRGRSAK
;
A
#
# COMPACT_ATOMS: atom_id res chain seq x y z
N MET A 1 17.47 12.49 6.46
CA MET A 1 17.43 13.57 5.45
C MET A 1 15.97 13.93 5.27
N LEU A 2 15.56 15.11 5.70
CA LEU A 2 14.22 15.60 5.45
C LEU A 2 14.07 15.88 3.95
N PRO A 3 12.94 15.57 3.30
CA PRO A 3 12.79 15.79 1.88
C PRO A 3 12.84 17.28 1.56
N GLN A 4 13.65 17.65 0.58
CA GLN A 4 13.58 18.96 -0.05
C GLN A 4 12.30 19.01 -0.90
N SER A 5 11.20 19.42 -0.33
CA SER A 5 10.02 19.86 -1.05
C SER A 5 9.64 21.25 -0.58
N THR A 6 9.06 22.01 -1.46
CA THR A 6 8.59 23.39 -1.31
C THR A 6 7.60 23.61 -0.14
N SER A 7 7.35 22.63 0.68
CA SER A 7 6.45 22.65 1.83
C SER A 7 7.13 22.75 3.20
N VAL A 8 8.39 23.16 3.27
CA VAL A 8 9.06 23.41 4.57
C VAL A 8 8.27 24.39 5.45
N GLN A 9 7.47 25.26 4.85
CA GLN A 9 6.63 26.20 5.58
C GLN A 9 5.43 25.52 6.27
N ASP A 10 4.84 24.49 5.69
CA ASP A 10 3.61 23.87 6.20
C ASP A 10 3.85 23.06 7.48
N TRP A 11 4.89 22.23 7.53
CA TRP A 11 5.17 21.45 8.73
C TRP A 11 5.68 22.31 9.89
N VAL A 12 6.45 23.38 9.60
CA VAL A 12 6.87 24.36 10.60
C VAL A 12 5.67 25.11 11.17
N PHE A 13 4.71 25.49 10.29
CA PHE A 13 3.47 26.13 10.72
C PHE A 13 2.62 25.19 11.59
N ASN A 14 2.50 23.94 11.20
CA ASN A 14 1.77 22.92 11.96
C ASN A 14 2.41 22.66 13.33
N LEU A 15 3.74 22.65 13.45
CA LEU A 15 4.43 22.51 14.72
C LEU A 15 4.23 23.73 15.65
N LYS A 16 4.05 24.93 15.11
CA LYS A 16 3.71 26.11 15.92
C LYS A 16 2.30 26.00 16.50
N GLY A 17 1.35 25.44 15.75
CA GLY A 17 -0.02 25.21 16.21
C GLY A 17 -0.18 23.99 17.12
N ASN A 18 0.63 22.93 16.89
CA ASN A 18 0.65 21.73 17.72
C ASN A 18 2.11 21.26 17.91
N PRO A 19 2.75 21.61 19.02
CA PRO A 19 4.15 21.30 19.27
C PRO A 19 4.41 19.83 19.61
N ARG A 20 3.38 19.01 19.80
CA ARG A 20 3.57 17.58 20.07
C ARG A 20 4.10 16.87 18.85
N VAL A 21 5.18 16.12 19.04
CA VAL A 21 5.85 15.37 17.98
C VAL A 21 6.05 13.92 18.39
N ARG A 22 6.05 13.03 17.40
CA ARG A 22 6.54 11.67 17.54
C ARG A 22 7.67 11.45 16.56
N VAL A 23 8.73 10.83 17.03
CA VAL A 23 9.92 10.51 16.23
C VAL A 23 10.11 9.02 16.24
N PHE A 24 10.18 8.45 15.03
CA PHE A 24 10.37 7.03 14.81
C PHE A 24 11.83 6.75 14.46
N THR A 25 12.45 5.87 15.20
CA THR A 25 13.84 5.47 14.98
C THR A 25 13.98 3.94 15.07
N GLU A 26 15.11 3.41 14.63
CA GLU A 26 15.44 1.99 14.83
C GLU A 26 15.51 1.60 16.32
N ARG A 27 15.65 2.58 17.22
CA ARG A 27 15.73 2.37 18.68
C ARG A 27 14.38 2.45 19.39
N GLY A 28 13.31 2.73 18.66
CA GLY A 28 11.96 2.85 19.20
C GLY A 28 11.26 4.16 18.84
N ILE A 29 10.13 4.36 19.49
CA ILE A 29 9.28 5.55 19.35
C ILE A 29 9.60 6.50 20.49
N PHE A 30 9.67 7.76 20.14
CA PHE A 30 9.90 8.85 21.09
C PHE A 30 8.81 9.89 20.90
N SER A 31 8.14 10.27 21.98
CA SER A 31 7.11 11.31 21.99
C SER A 31 7.59 12.51 22.80
N GLY A 32 7.19 13.68 22.41
CA GLY A 32 7.58 14.88 23.14
C GLY A 32 7.13 16.17 22.47
N ASN A 33 7.84 17.26 22.79
CA ASN A 33 7.50 18.59 22.31
C ASN A 33 8.61 19.19 21.46
N ALA A 34 8.21 19.89 20.40
CA ALA A 34 9.06 20.68 19.55
C ALA A 34 9.09 22.14 20.06
N THR A 35 10.27 22.70 20.24
CA THR A 35 10.45 24.11 20.62
C THR A 35 11.26 24.81 19.54
N PHE A 36 10.75 25.96 19.06
CA PHE A 36 11.49 26.80 18.12
C PHE A 36 12.52 27.63 18.89
N ARG A 37 13.77 27.52 18.51
CA ARG A 37 14.89 28.27 19.08
C ARG A 37 15.50 29.16 18.01
N LYS A 38 15.83 30.41 18.39
CA LYS A 38 16.69 31.28 17.59
C LYS A 38 18.12 31.12 18.05
N ILE A 39 19.05 31.07 17.14
CA ILE A 39 20.48 31.15 17.43
C ILE A 39 20.77 32.62 17.69
N VAL A 40 21.11 32.96 18.94
CA VAL A 40 21.36 34.32 19.35
C VAL A 40 22.86 34.67 19.34
N GLU A 41 23.71 33.62 19.45
CA GLU A 41 25.17 33.78 19.53
C GLU A 41 25.89 32.71 18.68
N ASN A 42 27.09 33.09 18.21
CA ASN A 42 27.95 32.16 17.43
C ASN A 42 28.47 30.95 18.26
N ASN A 43 28.25 30.94 19.55
CA ASN A 43 28.67 29.90 20.50
C ASN A 43 27.55 28.92 20.86
N ASP A 44 26.41 28.95 20.14
CA ASP A 44 25.34 27.99 20.38
C ASP A 44 25.88 26.53 20.23
N PRO A 45 25.72 25.68 21.27
CA PRO A 45 26.28 24.34 21.30
C PRO A 45 25.86 23.48 20.10
N LEU A 46 24.68 23.73 19.57
CA LEU A 46 24.14 23.04 18.39
C LEU A 46 24.82 23.51 17.10
N LEU A 47 25.04 24.82 16.96
CA LEU A 47 25.78 25.38 15.82
C LEU A 47 27.20 24.83 15.79
N VAL A 48 27.86 24.78 16.96
CA VAL A 48 29.20 24.21 17.12
C VAL A 48 29.23 22.72 16.75
N ALA A 49 28.27 21.96 17.26
CA ALA A 49 28.16 20.52 16.93
C ALA A 49 27.88 20.26 15.43
N PHE A 50 26.99 21.04 14.81
CA PHE A 50 26.70 20.98 13.38
C PHE A 50 27.89 21.38 12.52
N THR A 51 28.57 22.47 12.89
CA THR A 51 29.78 22.94 12.19
C THR A 51 30.89 21.90 12.27
N ARG A 52 31.05 21.27 13.42
CA ARG A 52 32.01 20.19 13.64
C ARG A 52 31.72 18.95 12.79
N LYS A 53 30.44 18.61 12.62
CA LYS A 53 30.01 17.41 11.88
C LYS A 53 29.95 17.59 10.38
N TYR A 54 29.58 18.76 9.87
CA TYR A 54 29.26 19.02 8.46
C TYR A 54 30.14 20.08 7.79
N GLY A 55 30.94 20.83 8.56
CA GLY A 55 31.78 21.92 8.08
C GLY A 55 31.03 23.24 7.85
N ILE A 56 31.74 24.36 8.00
CA ILE A 56 31.16 25.72 7.86
C ILE A 56 30.59 25.97 6.45
N GLN A 57 31.30 25.53 5.41
CA GLN A 57 30.83 25.76 4.03
C GLN A 57 29.51 25.05 3.73
N THR A 58 29.29 23.87 4.29
CA THR A 58 28.01 23.13 4.14
C THR A 58 26.86 23.84 4.84
N MET A 59 27.12 24.47 5.99
CA MET A 59 26.12 25.28 6.71
C MET A 59 25.72 26.52 5.92
N VAL A 60 26.64 27.25 5.37
CA VAL A 60 26.38 28.46 4.56
C VAL A 60 25.66 28.14 3.26
N GLN A 61 26.12 27.10 2.54
CA GLN A 61 25.55 26.73 1.23
C GLN A 61 24.16 26.05 1.32
N ARG A 62 23.92 25.22 2.34
CA ARG A 62 22.66 24.47 2.44
C ARG A 62 21.58 25.15 3.29
N TYR A 63 21.97 25.93 4.27
CA TYR A 63 21.03 26.50 5.26
C TYR A 63 20.94 28.02 5.23
N GLY A 64 21.65 28.67 4.29
CA GLY A 64 21.46 30.09 3.96
C GLY A 64 21.59 31.04 5.15
N GLY A 65 22.39 30.69 6.15
CA GLY A 65 22.53 31.56 7.35
C GLY A 65 21.28 31.61 8.24
N GLN A 66 20.38 30.61 8.16
CA GLN A 66 19.22 30.59 9.06
C GLN A 66 19.65 30.44 10.51
N HIS A 67 19.29 31.43 11.32
CA HIS A 67 19.61 31.54 12.73
C HIS A 67 18.53 30.90 13.63
N SER A 68 17.89 29.84 13.20
CA SER A 68 16.86 29.15 13.99
C SER A 68 16.88 27.66 13.77
N TYR A 69 16.54 26.90 14.81
CA TYR A 69 16.40 25.46 14.77
C TYR A 69 15.20 25.00 15.60
N ILE A 70 14.84 23.73 15.45
CA ILE A 70 13.80 23.11 16.26
C ILE A 70 14.46 22.16 17.24
N GLU A 71 14.32 22.46 18.52
CA GLU A 71 14.70 21.58 19.61
C GLU A 71 13.57 20.57 19.87
N LEU A 72 13.90 19.29 19.88
CA LEU A 72 12.98 18.22 20.23
C LEU A 72 13.37 17.66 21.59
N ARG A 73 12.47 17.76 22.57
CA ARG A 73 12.60 17.07 23.86
C ARG A 73 11.70 15.85 23.80
N LEU A 74 12.30 14.70 23.72
CA LEU A 74 11.65 13.43 23.45
C LEU A 74 11.95 12.44 24.56
N ASP A 75 10.90 11.79 25.06
CA ASP A 75 11.00 10.63 25.95
C ASP A 75 10.61 9.37 25.18
N LYS A 76 11.20 8.23 25.57
CA LYS A 76 10.85 6.97 24.96
C LYS A 76 9.40 6.62 25.30
N ASP A 77 8.59 6.45 24.27
CA ASP A 77 7.17 6.17 24.41
C ASP A 77 6.96 4.63 24.39
N GLU A 78 6.99 4.03 25.57
CA GLU A 78 6.81 2.57 25.74
C GLU A 78 5.34 2.14 25.64
N SER A 79 4.40 3.08 25.72
CA SER A 79 2.96 2.81 25.59
C SER A 79 2.50 2.75 24.14
N CYS A 80 3.34 3.16 23.20
CA CYS A 80 2.95 3.31 21.80
C CYS A 80 3.28 2.06 20.99
N ASN A 81 2.24 1.42 20.46
CA ASN A 81 2.40 0.32 19.52
C ASN A 81 2.67 0.88 18.12
N MET A 82 3.80 0.49 17.50
CA MET A 82 4.19 0.93 16.16
C MET A 82 3.13 0.57 15.10
N ASP A 83 2.51 -0.60 15.22
CA ASP A 83 1.51 -1.06 14.27
C ASP A 83 0.26 -0.17 14.32
N GLU A 84 -0.15 0.27 15.53
CA GLU A 84 -1.29 1.18 15.69
C GLU A 84 -1.05 2.54 15.02
N ILE A 85 0.18 3.05 15.07
CA ILE A 85 0.54 4.29 14.40
C ILE A 85 0.49 4.10 12.88
N VAL A 86 1.04 2.99 12.38
CA VAL A 86 0.99 2.67 10.95
C VAL A 86 -0.45 2.58 10.47
N TYR A 87 -1.33 1.92 11.22
CA TYR A 87 -2.75 1.85 10.90
C TYR A 87 -3.41 3.24 10.93
N GLY A 88 -3.14 4.07 11.94
CA GLY A 88 -3.68 5.43 12.00
C GLY A 88 -3.22 6.32 10.84
N ASP A 89 -1.96 6.19 10.41
CA ASP A 89 -1.42 6.92 9.25
C ASP A 89 -2.10 6.46 7.94
N ILE A 90 -2.35 5.14 7.79
CA ILE A 90 -3.04 4.57 6.63
C ILE A 90 -4.49 5.07 6.59
N GLU A 91 -5.23 4.94 7.70
CA GLU A 91 -6.61 5.39 7.83
C GLU A 91 -6.75 6.88 7.46
N ALA A 92 -5.95 7.75 8.10
CA ALA A 92 -5.98 9.19 7.86
C ALA A 92 -5.67 9.56 6.41
N ALA A 93 -4.71 8.85 5.77
CA ALA A 93 -4.34 9.09 4.37
C ALA A 93 -5.48 8.74 3.42
N PHE A 94 -6.13 7.60 3.61
CA PHE A 94 -7.21 7.14 2.74
C PHE A 94 -8.53 7.88 3.02
N ASP A 95 -8.83 8.22 4.26
CA ASP A 95 -9.94 9.11 4.58
C ASP A 95 -9.83 10.47 3.88
N GLY A 96 -8.63 11.02 3.81
CA GLY A 96 -8.37 12.31 3.17
C GLY A 96 -8.61 12.34 1.67
N VAL A 97 -8.65 11.20 0.98
CA VAL A 97 -8.79 11.11 -0.48
C VAL A 97 -10.06 10.39 -0.94
N ALA A 98 -10.86 9.84 -0.03
CA ALA A 98 -11.97 8.92 -0.32
C ALA A 98 -12.95 9.44 -1.38
N GLU A 99 -13.40 10.69 -1.27
CA GLU A 99 -14.40 11.26 -2.18
C GLU A 99 -13.89 11.40 -3.64
N ASN A 100 -12.60 11.64 -3.82
CA ASN A 100 -11.99 11.83 -5.14
C ASN A 100 -11.16 10.62 -5.60
N TYR A 101 -11.17 9.54 -4.82
CA TYR A 101 -10.29 8.38 -5.06
C TYR A 101 -10.51 7.75 -6.41
N ASP A 102 -11.76 7.50 -6.80
CA ASP A 102 -12.09 6.89 -8.08
C ASP A 102 -11.62 7.75 -9.25
N GLN A 103 -11.88 9.05 -9.21
CA GLN A 103 -11.46 9.96 -10.26
C GLN A 103 -9.94 9.95 -10.42
N HIS A 104 -9.22 9.95 -9.30
CA HIS A 104 -7.76 9.94 -9.30
C HIS A 104 -7.20 8.60 -9.81
N ILE A 105 -7.74 7.49 -9.34
CA ILE A 105 -7.23 6.15 -9.68
C ILE A 105 -7.68 5.73 -11.09
N LEU A 106 -8.97 5.87 -11.41
CA LEU A 106 -9.52 5.45 -12.70
C LEU A 106 -9.18 6.40 -13.85
N GLY A 107 -8.80 7.66 -13.53
CA GLY A 107 -8.23 8.59 -14.50
C GLY A 107 -6.87 8.14 -15.06
N ASN A 108 -6.19 7.21 -14.38
CA ASN A 108 -4.93 6.66 -14.84
C ASN A 108 -5.16 5.36 -15.64
N PRO A 109 -4.81 5.32 -16.94
CA PRO A 109 -5.10 4.16 -17.80
C PRO A 109 -4.37 2.87 -17.38
N ILE A 110 -3.24 2.97 -16.66
CA ILE A 110 -2.54 1.80 -16.12
C ILE A 110 -3.27 1.24 -14.91
N ASN A 111 -3.75 2.10 -13.99
CA ASN A 111 -4.53 1.63 -12.85
C ASN A 111 -5.84 0.97 -13.32
N THR A 112 -6.51 1.57 -14.31
CA THR A 112 -7.69 0.95 -14.93
C THR A 112 -7.36 -0.40 -15.56
N TRP A 113 -6.22 -0.51 -16.22
CA TRP A 113 -5.76 -1.77 -16.80
C TRP A 113 -5.48 -2.84 -15.71
N LEU A 114 -4.76 -2.47 -14.66
CA LEU A 114 -4.50 -3.33 -13.50
C LEU A 114 -5.80 -3.90 -12.92
N ARG A 115 -6.79 -3.05 -12.67
CA ARG A 115 -8.09 -3.45 -12.11
C ARG A 115 -8.86 -4.38 -13.06
N ASN A 116 -8.87 -4.09 -14.34
CA ASN A 116 -9.51 -4.96 -15.33
C ASN A 116 -8.91 -6.38 -15.36
N VAL A 117 -7.58 -6.48 -15.25
CA VAL A 117 -6.90 -7.78 -15.17
C VAL A 117 -7.25 -8.50 -13.87
N SER A 118 -7.29 -7.79 -12.76
CA SER A 118 -7.68 -8.38 -11.47
C SER A 118 -9.09 -8.90 -11.49
N VAL A 119 -10.06 -8.10 -11.94
CA VAL A 119 -11.46 -8.50 -12.03
C VAL A 119 -11.62 -9.74 -12.90
N GLN A 120 -10.93 -9.82 -14.05
CA GLN A 120 -10.98 -11.02 -14.89
C GLN A 120 -10.49 -12.27 -14.16
N ILE A 121 -9.39 -12.16 -13.39
CA ILE A 121 -8.85 -13.27 -12.60
C ILE A 121 -9.79 -13.63 -11.45
N LEU A 122 -10.31 -12.62 -10.73
CA LEU A 122 -11.25 -12.85 -9.62
C LEU A 122 -12.50 -13.58 -10.06
N ARG A 123 -13.12 -13.19 -11.19
CA ARG A 123 -14.30 -13.87 -11.78
C ARG A 123 -14.04 -15.30 -12.23
N GLN A 124 -12.81 -15.65 -12.57
CA GLN A 124 -12.44 -17.03 -12.91
C GLN A 124 -12.42 -17.97 -11.70
N HIS A 125 -12.30 -17.41 -10.48
CA HIS A 125 -12.15 -18.18 -9.26
C HIS A 125 -13.33 -18.03 -8.30
N PHE A 126 -14.06 -16.92 -8.37
CA PHE A 126 -15.22 -16.65 -7.52
C PHE A 126 -16.49 -16.64 -8.35
N HIS A 127 -17.34 -17.63 -8.12
CA HIS A 127 -18.56 -17.85 -8.89
C HIS A 127 -19.79 -17.32 -8.18
N PRO A 128 -20.93 -17.14 -8.89
CA PRO A 128 -22.19 -16.76 -8.25
C PRO A 128 -22.53 -17.66 -7.06
N GLY A 129 -22.92 -17.06 -5.94
CA GLY A 129 -23.19 -17.75 -4.68
C GLY A 129 -22.00 -17.90 -3.74
N SER A 130 -20.77 -17.65 -4.20
CA SER A 130 -19.58 -17.63 -3.33
C SER A 130 -19.67 -16.49 -2.30
N VAL A 131 -19.13 -16.72 -1.10
CA VAL A 131 -18.90 -15.72 -0.06
C VAL A 131 -17.40 -15.50 0.06
N VAL A 132 -16.95 -14.26 -0.19
CA VAL A 132 -15.53 -13.91 -0.18
C VAL A 132 -15.24 -12.71 0.70
N VAL A 133 -14.01 -12.63 1.22
CA VAL A 133 -13.50 -11.45 1.92
C VAL A 133 -12.60 -10.65 0.99
N GLU A 134 -12.84 -9.37 0.86
CA GLU A 134 -11.90 -8.41 0.27
C GLU A 134 -11.18 -7.64 1.38
N LEU A 135 -9.86 -7.59 1.32
CA LEU A 135 -9.03 -6.84 2.25
C LEU A 135 -8.51 -5.55 1.57
N GLY A 136 -8.89 -4.40 2.13
CA GLY A 136 -8.62 -3.09 1.56
C GLY A 136 -9.49 -2.81 0.34
N CYS A 137 -10.80 -2.87 0.52
CA CYS A 137 -11.76 -2.70 -0.57
C CYS A 137 -11.81 -1.27 -1.14
N GLY A 138 -11.33 -0.29 -0.37
CA GLY A 138 -11.42 1.12 -0.75
C GLY A 138 -12.86 1.54 -1.08
N THR A 139 -13.05 2.22 -2.19
CA THR A 139 -14.36 2.62 -2.70
C THR A 139 -15.12 1.52 -3.44
N GLY A 140 -14.60 0.28 -3.44
CA GLY A 140 -15.31 -0.92 -3.87
C GLY A 140 -15.36 -1.19 -5.35
N THR A 141 -14.34 -0.85 -6.11
CA THR A 141 -14.32 -1.10 -7.57
C THR A 141 -14.42 -2.59 -7.90
N GLU A 142 -13.62 -3.44 -7.28
CA GLU A 142 -13.65 -4.89 -7.43
C GLU A 142 -14.83 -5.51 -6.68
N THR A 143 -15.16 -5.00 -5.49
CA THR A 143 -16.32 -5.41 -4.69
C THR A 143 -17.62 -5.39 -5.50
N LEU A 144 -17.93 -4.23 -6.10
CA LEU A 144 -19.17 -4.04 -6.86
C LEU A 144 -19.18 -4.89 -8.13
N ASP A 145 -18.04 -5.06 -8.76
CA ASP A 145 -17.94 -5.92 -9.94
C ASP A 145 -18.25 -7.40 -9.61
N LEU A 146 -17.68 -7.94 -8.54
CA LEU A 146 -17.99 -9.29 -8.07
C LEU A 146 -19.44 -9.41 -7.58
N ALA A 147 -19.95 -8.39 -6.90
CA ALA A 147 -21.36 -8.40 -6.46
C ALA A 147 -22.34 -8.44 -7.62
N ARG A 148 -22.07 -7.70 -8.73
CA ARG A 148 -22.83 -7.83 -9.99
C ARG A 148 -22.73 -9.22 -10.60
N HIS A 149 -21.61 -9.90 -10.38
CA HIS A 149 -21.40 -11.28 -10.80
C HIS A 149 -22.05 -12.33 -9.89
N GLY A 150 -22.79 -11.90 -8.87
CA GLY A 150 -23.52 -12.78 -7.95
C GLY A 150 -22.74 -13.29 -6.76
N VAL A 151 -21.55 -12.75 -6.49
CA VAL A 151 -20.70 -13.07 -5.33
C VAL A 151 -21.11 -12.19 -4.14
N THR A 152 -21.14 -12.74 -2.94
CA THR A 152 -21.28 -11.97 -1.70
C THR A 152 -19.89 -11.57 -1.20
N VAL A 153 -19.66 -10.26 -1.05
CA VAL A 153 -18.33 -9.72 -0.66
C VAL A 153 -18.42 -9.08 0.72
N LEU A 154 -17.62 -9.61 1.65
CA LEU A 154 -17.35 -9.00 2.94
C LEU A 154 -16.18 -8.01 2.73
N ALA A 155 -16.54 -6.75 2.54
CA ALA A 155 -15.64 -5.70 2.06
C ALA A 155 -14.97 -4.98 3.23
N CYS A 156 -13.76 -5.42 3.58
CA CYS A 156 -12.98 -4.89 4.70
C CYS A 156 -12.12 -3.71 4.27
N ASP A 157 -12.20 -2.61 5.00
CA ASP A 157 -11.28 -1.47 4.88
C ASP A 157 -11.05 -0.81 6.23
N ILE A 158 -9.88 -0.19 6.41
CA ILE A 158 -9.55 0.58 7.59
C ILE A 158 -10.14 1.99 7.54
N SER A 159 -10.40 2.52 6.34
CA SER A 159 -10.95 3.86 6.15
C SER A 159 -12.49 3.82 6.18
N GLY A 160 -13.05 4.44 7.20
CA GLY A 160 -14.52 4.59 7.32
C GLY A 160 -15.11 5.37 6.14
N LYS A 161 -14.41 6.41 5.67
CA LYS A 161 -14.85 7.22 4.53
C LYS A 161 -14.84 6.49 3.20
N MET A 162 -13.88 5.56 3.00
CA MET A 162 -13.90 4.67 1.83
C MET A 162 -15.15 3.79 1.84
N LEU A 163 -15.48 3.22 3.00
CA LEU A 163 -16.68 2.39 3.16
C LEU A 163 -17.97 3.18 2.96
N GLU A 164 -18.05 4.43 3.41
CA GLU A 164 -19.19 5.31 3.12
C GLU A 164 -19.42 5.51 1.63
N VAL A 165 -18.31 5.68 0.86
CA VAL A 165 -18.39 5.77 -0.61
C VAL A 165 -18.88 4.46 -1.21
N LEU A 166 -18.34 3.33 -0.76
CA LEU A 166 -18.77 1.99 -1.18
C LEU A 166 -20.26 1.76 -0.91
N GLU A 167 -20.73 2.11 0.29
CA GLU A 167 -22.15 1.97 0.64
C GLU A 167 -23.07 2.79 -0.26
N ARG A 168 -22.72 4.06 -0.53
CA ARG A 168 -23.47 4.89 -1.48
C ARG A 168 -23.58 4.25 -2.86
N LYS A 169 -22.46 3.72 -3.37
CA LYS A 169 -22.42 3.03 -4.68
C LYS A 169 -23.24 1.75 -4.68
N SER A 170 -23.10 0.92 -3.65
CA SER A 170 -23.85 -0.34 -3.53
C SER A 170 -25.36 -0.10 -3.45
N LYS A 171 -25.80 0.96 -2.76
CA LYS A 171 -27.19 1.42 -2.72
C LYS A 171 -27.69 1.86 -4.08
N HIS A 172 -26.90 2.66 -4.78
CA HIS A 172 -27.28 3.15 -6.12
C HIS A 172 -27.45 1.99 -7.13
N GLU A 173 -26.72 0.91 -6.94
CA GLU A 173 -26.76 -0.27 -7.83
C GLU A 173 -27.67 -1.41 -7.31
N ASN A 174 -28.35 -1.23 -6.18
CA ASN A 174 -29.19 -2.25 -5.53
C ASN A 174 -28.41 -3.54 -5.17
N LEU A 175 -27.14 -3.38 -4.73
CA LEU A 175 -26.24 -4.48 -4.41
C LEU A 175 -26.01 -4.69 -2.90
N GLN A 176 -26.75 -3.98 -2.01
CA GLN A 176 -26.55 -4.02 -0.56
C GLN A 176 -26.70 -5.43 0.04
N HIS A 177 -27.47 -6.29 -0.62
CA HIS A 177 -27.68 -7.68 -0.20
C HIS A 177 -26.47 -8.58 -0.49
N ARG A 178 -25.46 -8.11 -1.27
CA ARG A 178 -24.25 -8.82 -1.61
C ARG A 178 -22.98 -8.11 -1.18
N VAL A 179 -23.04 -6.84 -0.86
CA VAL A 179 -21.91 -6.04 -0.38
C VAL A 179 -22.10 -5.77 1.09
N ILE A 180 -21.22 -6.31 1.93
CA ILE A 180 -21.25 -6.15 3.39
C ILE A 180 -20.00 -5.39 3.78
N PRO A 181 -20.08 -4.05 4.00
CA PRO A 181 -18.95 -3.25 4.44
C PRO A 181 -18.53 -3.63 5.86
N VAL A 182 -17.22 -3.75 6.10
CA VAL A 182 -16.64 -4.12 7.38
C VAL A 182 -15.50 -3.17 7.71
N HIS A 183 -15.71 -2.28 8.68
CA HIS A 183 -14.67 -1.36 9.14
C HIS A 183 -13.70 -2.09 10.07
N CYS A 184 -12.52 -2.40 9.59
CA CYS A 184 -11.51 -3.12 10.37
C CYS A 184 -10.11 -2.96 9.81
N LYS A 185 -9.10 -3.17 10.65
CA LYS A 185 -7.70 -3.34 10.23
C LYS A 185 -7.54 -4.71 9.56
N ALA A 186 -6.74 -4.77 8.51
CA ALA A 186 -6.55 -6.03 7.77
C ALA A 186 -5.94 -7.14 8.65
N GLY A 187 -5.03 -6.80 9.60
CA GLY A 187 -4.48 -7.78 10.54
C GLY A 187 -5.47 -8.29 11.60
N GLU A 188 -6.65 -7.67 11.75
CA GLU A 188 -7.65 -7.96 12.78
C GLU A 188 -9.03 -8.36 12.20
N PHE A 189 -9.15 -8.44 10.88
CA PHE A 189 -10.41 -8.68 10.17
C PHE A 189 -11.17 -9.94 10.61
N THR A 190 -10.46 -10.96 11.08
CA THR A 190 -11.03 -12.29 11.42
C THR A 190 -12.12 -12.19 12.48
N GLU A 191 -11.92 -11.39 13.50
CA GLU A 191 -12.88 -11.20 14.59
C GLU A 191 -14.13 -10.49 14.09
N SER A 192 -13.95 -9.45 13.26
CA SER A 192 -15.07 -8.72 12.66
C SER A 192 -15.92 -9.62 11.76
N ILE A 193 -15.29 -10.47 10.96
CA ILE A 193 -16.00 -11.42 10.08
C ILE A 193 -16.76 -12.48 10.89
N ARG A 194 -16.16 -13.00 11.97
CA ARG A 194 -16.84 -13.96 12.85
C ARG A 194 -18.01 -13.34 13.59
N ALA A 195 -17.90 -12.08 14.01
CA ALA A 195 -18.99 -11.35 14.66
C ALA A 195 -20.21 -11.18 13.74
N LEU A 196 -20.01 -11.19 12.43
CA LEU A 196 -21.08 -11.19 11.42
C LEU A 196 -21.67 -12.59 11.16
N GLY A 197 -21.21 -13.63 11.87
CA GLY A 197 -21.71 -15.01 11.75
C GLY A 197 -20.98 -15.86 10.70
N PHE A 198 -19.96 -15.32 10.01
CA PHE A 198 -19.22 -16.09 9.02
C PHE A 198 -18.06 -16.85 9.66
N THR A 199 -18.17 -18.16 9.72
CA THR A 199 -17.13 -19.06 10.28
C THR A 199 -16.23 -19.65 9.18
N LYS A 200 -16.74 -19.75 7.96
CA LYS A 200 -16.03 -20.22 6.76
C LYS A 200 -16.43 -19.42 5.52
N ILE A 201 -15.45 -19.19 4.64
CA ILE A 201 -15.61 -18.44 3.39
C ILE A 201 -15.03 -19.25 2.21
N ASP A 202 -15.55 -19.00 1.02
CA ASP A 202 -15.13 -19.68 -0.22
C ASP A 202 -13.81 -19.12 -0.75
N GLY A 203 -13.53 -17.85 -0.44
CA GLY A 203 -12.31 -17.22 -0.89
C GLY A 203 -11.99 -15.91 -0.19
N ALA A 204 -10.80 -15.43 -0.44
CA ALA A 204 -10.38 -14.10 -0.03
C ALA A 204 -9.49 -13.48 -1.09
N TYR A 205 -9.51 -12.16 -1.18
CA TYR A 205 -8.60 -11.45 -2.06
C TYR A 205 -8.20 -10.09 -1.50
N SER A 206 -7.09 -9.60 -2.00
CA SER A 206 -6.64 -8.22 -1.81
C SER A 206 -6.00 -7.74 -3.09
N THR A 207 -6.41 -6.59 -3.58
CA THR A 207 -5.82 -5.98 -4.77
C THR A 207 -5.17 -4.65 -4.41
N TYR A 208 -3.97 -4.43 -4.93
CA TYR A 208 -3.27 -3.14 -5.00
C TYR A 208 -3.13 -2.32 -3.71
N GLY A 209 -2.21 -2.72 -2.86
CA GLY A 209 -1.70 -1.86 -1.81
C GLY A 209 -1.78 -2.44 -0.41
N THR A 210 -2.88 -3.02 0.01
CA THR A 210 -3.10 -3.48 1.40
C THR A 210 -2.00 -4.42 1.88
N ILE A 211 -1.65 -5.46 1.09
CA ILE A 211 -0.57 -6.39 1.45
C ILE A 211 0.79 -5.68 1.55
N ASN A 212 0.98 -4.61 0.78
CA ASN A 212 2.23 -3.86 0.77
C ASN A 212 2.35 -2.91 1.98
N THR A 213 1.24 -2.53 2.60
CA THR A 213 1.19 -1.61 3.74
C THR A 213 0.92 -2.30 5.07
N GLU A 214 0.47 -3.56 5.04
CA GLU A 214 0.08 -4.32 6.24
C GLU A 214 1.30 -4.64 7.13
N PRO A 215 1.33 -4.17 8.39
CA PRO A 215 2.44 -4.46 9.30
C PRO A 215 2.38 -5.87 9.89
N ARG A 216 1.17 -6.47 10.01
CA ARG A 216 0.92 -7.74 10.70
C ARG A 216 0.59 -8.88 9.73
N LEU A 217 1.42 -9.08 8.67
CA LEU A 217 1.18 -10.10 7.63
C LEU A 217 1.03 -11.52 8.17
N ASN A 218 1.75 -11.89 9.23
CA ASN A 218 1.63 -13.22 9.81
C ASN A 218 0.25 -13.47 10.42
N ASP A 219 -0.29 -12.49 11.14
CA ASP A 219 -1.62 -12.58 11.75
C ASP A 219 -2.70 -12.57 10.67
N LEU A 220 -2.54 -11.69 9.67
CA LEU A 220 -3.40 -11.65 8.49
C LEU A 220 -3.50 -13.01 7.80
N PHE A 221 -2.37 -13.63 7.46
CA PHE A 221 -2.37 -14.89 6.73
C PHE A 221 -2.84 -16.09 7.60
N ARG A 222 -2.61 -16.04 8.90
CA ARG A 222 -3.19 -17.03 9.84
C ARG A 222 -4.70 -16.90 9.88
N GLY A 223 -5.23 -15.68 10.04
CA GLY A 223 -6.66 -15.40 10.02
C GLY A 223 -7.34 -15.86 8.72
N LEU A 224 -6.72 -15.57 7.57
CA LEU A 224 -7.21 -16.05 6.28
C LEU A 224 -7.22 -17.59 6.20
N TYR A 225 -6.14 -18.23 6.66
CA TYR A 225 -6.07 -19.68 6.70
C TYR A 225 -7.19 -20.27 7.55
N ASP A 226 -7.49 -19.67 8.70
CA ASP A 226 -8.52 -20.18 9.62
C ASP A 226 -9.94 -19.98 9.08
N LEU A 227 -10.20 -18.93 8.33
CA LEU A 227 -11.53 -18.65 7.75
C LEU A 227 -11.78 -19.37 6.43
N LEU A 228 -10.78 -19.60 5.60
CA LEU A 228 -10.96 -20.26 4.32
C LEU A 228 -11.43 -21.70 4.47
N LYS A 229 -12.34 -22.11 3.59
CA LYS A 229 -12.69 -23.53 3.38
C LYS A 229 -11.45 -24.30 2.89
N PRO A 230 -11.41 -25.63 3.03
CA PRO A 230 -10.28 -26.46 2.55
C PRO A 230 -9.96 -26.29 1.07
N ASP A 231 -10.97 -26.09 0.25
CA ASP A 231 -10.92 -25.85 -1.19
C ASP A 231 -10.95 -24.36 -1.54
N GLY A 232 -10.93 -23.49 -0.54
CA GLY A 232 -10.99 -22.04 -0.68
C GLY A 232 -9.77 -21.47 -1.43
N THR A 233 -9.98 -20.33 -2.06
CA THR A 233 -8.96 -19.66 -2.87
C THR A 233 -8.57 -18.33 -2.28
N LEU A 234 -7.26 -18.04 -2.18
CA LEU A 234 -6.70 -16.76 -1.82
C LEU A 234 -6.01 -16.12 -3.03
N ILE A 235 -6.39 -14.89 -3.39
CA ILE A 235 -5.81 -14.13 -4.51
C ILE A 235 -5.22 -12.83 -4.00
N LEU A 236 -3.93 -12.62 -4.25
CA LEU A 236 -3.20 -11.43 -3.79
C LEU A 236 -2.61 -10.68 -4.97
N GLY A 237 -3.06 -9.44 -5.17
CA GLY A 237 -2.47 -8.46 -6.07
C GLY A 237 -1.47 -7.59 -5.31
N VAL A 238 -0.20 -7.65 -5.69
CA VAL A 238 0.91 -7.11 -4.89
C VAL A 238 1.83 -6.24 -5.74
N TRP A 239 2.20 -5.09 -5.22
CA TRP A 239 3.23 -4.25 -5.81
C TRP A 239 4.58 -4.95 -5.78
N ASN A 240 5.14 -5.14 -6.98
CA ASN A 240 6.28 -6.02 -7.18
C ASN A 240 7.61 -5.31 -6.96
N LYS A 241 8.52 -6.00 -6.30
CA LYS A 241 9.90 -5.57 -6.08
C LYS A 241 10.69 -5.48 -7.40
N TYR A 242 10.44 -6.39 -8.35
CA TYR A 242 11.17 -6.50 -9.60
C TYR A 242 10.34 -5.99 -10.78
N CYS A 243 10.17 -4.67 -10.88
CA CYS A 243 9.57 -4.04 -12.05
C CYS A 243 10.65 -3.81 -13.12
N VAL A 244 10.72 -4.70 -14.11
CA VAL A 244 11.78 -4.65 -15.14
C VAL A 244 11.71 -3.36 -15.96
N TYR A 245 10.50 -2.88 -16.26
CA TYR A 245 10.32 -1.62 -16.99
C TYR A 245 10.96 -0.44 -16.25
N GLU A 246 10.74 -0.36 -14.94
CA GLU A 246 11.27 0.72 -14.11
C GLU A 246 12.78 0.60 -13.96
N ILE A 247 13.28 -0.61 -13.69
CA ILE A 247 14.70 -0.88 -13.52
C ILE A 247 15.47 -0.49 -14.79
N LEU A 248 15.09 -1.05 -15.94
CA LEU A 248 15.73 -0.76 -17.22
C LEU A 248 15.55 0.70 -17.62
N GLY A 249 14.35 1.23 -17.45
CA GLY A 249 14.04 2.61 -17.77
C GLY A 249 14.90 3.63 -17.01
N TYR A 250 15.20 3.40 -15.73
CA TYR A 250 16.06 4.28 -14.95
C TYR A 250 17.56 4.07 -15.25
N ILE A 251 18.00 2.83 -15.52
CA ILE A 251 19.39 2.56 -15.94
C ILE A 251 19.68 3.29 -17.26
N LEU A 252 18.82 3.16 -18.27
CA LEU A 252 18.97 3.83 -19.56
C LEU A 252 18.97 5.35 -19.47
N ARG A 253 18.40 5.92 -18.40
CA ARG A 253 18.39 7.36 -18.12
C ARG A 253 19.51 7.82 -17.19
N ALA A 254 20.51 6.97 -16.94
CA ALA A 254 21.63 7.22 -16.02
C ALA A 254 21.19 7.60 -14.59
N LYS A 255 20.06 6.98 -14.09
CA LYS A 255 19.53 7.18 -12.75
C LYS A 255 19.51 5.87 -11.94
N PRO A 256 20.64 5.19 -11.72
CA PRO A 256 20.68 3.85 -11.11
C PRO A 256 20.15 3.84 -9.67
N SER A 257 20.27 4.95 -8.95
CA SER A 257 19.71 5.06 -7.58
C SER A 257 18.19 4.91 -7.54
N LEU A 258 17.48 5.32 -8.59
CA LEU A 258 16.03 5.14 -8.73
C LEU A 258 15.67 3.73 -9.20
N ALA A 259 16.53 3.10 -10.01
CA ALA A 259 16.33 1.72 -10.46
C ALA A 259 16.24 0.71 -9.30
N VAL A 260 16.94 0.99 -8.21
CA VAL A 260 16.94 0.16 -6.99
C VAL A 260 15.99 0.67 -5.90
N GLY A 261 15.14 1.64 -6.21
CA GLY A 261 14.22 2.26 -5.23
C GLY A 261 13.36 1.25 -4.50
N ARG A 262 12.76 0.30 -5.23
CA ARG A 262 11.90 -0.75 -4.66
C ARG A 262 12.63 -1.81 -3.82
N PHE A 263 13.96 -1.82 -3.86
CA PHE A 263 14.77 -2.72 -3.01
C PHE A 263 14.97 -2.17 -1.60
N ARG A 264 14.74 -0.87 -1.42
CA ARG A 264 14.83 -0.19 -0.12
C ARG A 264 13.48 -0.25 0.58
N ASN A 265 13.21 -1.33 1.31
CA ASN A 265 12.00 -1.46 2.11
C ASN A 265 12.20 -0.83 3.50
N PRO A 266 11.22 -0.09 4.03
CA PRO A 266 9.99 0.37 3.36
C PRO A 266 10.25 1.53 2.40
N VAL A 267 9.41 1.64 1.38
CA VAL A 267 9.39 2.76 0.43
C VAL A 267 8.23 3.68 0.80
N GLY A 268 8.46 4.98 0.87
CA GLY A 268 7.37 5.95 1.02
C GLY A 268 6.59 6.08 -0.29
N ILE A 269 5.29 5.88 -0.24
CA ILE A 269 4.40 6.08 -1.40
C ILE A 269 3.52 7.30 -1.14
N GLY A 270 3.39 8.14 -2.15
CA GLY A 270 2.49 9.29 -2.18
C GLY A 270 3.20 10.63 -2.07
N SER A 271 2.52 11.66 -2.56
CA SER A 271 2.88 13.08 -2.43
C SER A 271 2.10 13.75 -1.29
N SER A 272 1.28 13.01 -0.56
CA SER A 272 0.44 13.52 0.52
C SER A 272 1.26 13.77 1.80
N ARG A 273 0.68 14.53 2.73
CA ARG A 273 1.24 14.78 4.08
C ARG A 273 1.56 13.50 4.85
N PHE A 274 0.97 12.39 4.45
CA PHE A 274 1.13 11.06 5.02
C PHE A 274 1.95 10.22 4.05
N CYS A 275 3.21 10.00 4.38
CA CYS A 275 4.05 9.08 3.64
C CYS A 275 3.77 7.66 4.15
N ILE A 276 2.86 6.95 3.49
CA ILE A 276 2.55 5.57 3.84
C ILE A 276 3.77 4.71 3.51
N LYS A 277 4.28 4.02 4.52
CA LYS A 277 5.37 3.06 4.36
C LYS A 277 4.84 1.81 3.66
N SER A 278 5.35 1.52 2.48
CA SER A 278 4.96 0.35 1.71
C SER A 278 6.14 -0.56 1.45
N ASN A 279 5.93 -1.86 1.55
CA ASN A 279 6.94 -2.87 1.27
C ASN A 279 6.68 -3.48 -0.10
N ALA A 280 7.66 -3.40 -1.01
CA ALA A 280 7.58 -4.10 -2.28
C ALA A 280 8.00 -5.56 -2.08
N TYR A 281 7.15 -6.50 -2.52
CA TYR A 281 7.42 -7.94 -2.41
C TYR A 281 7.68 -8.56 -3.78
N SER A 282 8.49 -9.61 -3.81
CA SER A 282 8.50 -10.56 -4.91
C SER A 282 7.64 -11.77 -4.55
N PRO A 283 7.22 -12.58 -5.53
CA PRO A 283 6.51 -13.83 -5.24
C PRO A 283 7.26 -14.79 -4.32
N ILE A 284 8.61 -14.68 -4.27
CA ILE A 284 9.45 -15.48 -3.38
C ILE A 284 9.45 -14.88 -1.96
N SER A 285 9.67 -13.55 -1.83
CA SER A 285 9.73 -12.91 -0.52
C SER A 285 8.37 -12.94 0.20
N LEU A 286 7.27 -12.74 -0.54
CA LEU A 286 5.92 -12.91 0.01
C LEU A 286 5.64 -14.36 0.42
N GLY A 287 6.16 -15.31 -0.34
CA GLY A 287 6.04 -16.74 -0.04
C GLY A 287 6.60 -17.13 1.34
N LYS A 288 7.53 -16.38 1.91
CA LYS A 288 8.06 -16.64 3.26
C LYS A 288 6.97 -16.56 4.34
N TYR A 289 6.00 -15.69 4.18
CA TYR A 289 4.87 -15.51 5.08
C TYR A 289 3.76 -16.55 4.83
N LEU A 290 3.57 -16.96 3.57
CA LEU A 290 2.45 -17.80 3.13
C LEU A 290 2.75 -19.29 3.11
N ASN A 291 3.97 -19.70 2.75
CA ASN A 291 4.32 -21.10 2.51
C ASN A 291 4.05 -22.07 3.69
N PRO A 292 4.10 -21.66 4.96
CA PRO A 292 3.69 -22.56 6.05
C PRO A 292 2.21 -22.97 5.98
N LEU A 293 1.36 -22.05 5.51
CA LEU A 293 -0.10 -22.19 5.55
C LEU A 293 -0.73 -22.45 4.17
N PHE A 294 -0.10 -21.93 3.11
CA PHE A 294 -0.65 -21.93 1.76
C PHE A 294 0.31 -22.54 0.74
N LYS A 295 -0.26 -23.16 -0.28
CA LYS A 295 0.43 -23.59 -1.48
C LYS A 295 0.12 -22.59 -2.60
N ARG A 296 1.16 -21.98 -3.18
CA ARG A 296 0.99 -21.14 -4.37
C ARG A 296 0.69 -22.01 -5.59
N THR A 297 -0.43 -21.74 -6.25
CA THR A 297 -0.89 -22.48 -7.44
C THR A 297 -0.48 -21.77 -8.73
N SER A 298 -0.54 -20.42 -8.76
CA SER A 298 -0.10 -19.67 -9.93
C SER A 298 0.40 -18.27 -9.55
N VAL A 299 1.11 -17.65 -10.50
CA VAL A 299 1.52 -16.24 -10.47
C VAL A 299 1.29 -15.65 -11.84
N PHE A 300 0.72 -14.46 -11.88
CA PHE A 300 0.48 -13.68 -13.07
C PHE A 300 1.11 -12.30 -12.92
N GLY A 301 2.08 -11.97 -13.79
CA GLY A 301 2.69 -10.63 -13.84
C GLY A 301 1.78 -9.66 -14.61
N VAL A 302 1.68 -8.43 -14.12
CA VAL A 302 0.85 -7.39 -14.74
C VAL A 302 1.68 -6.13 -14.92
N VAL A 303 1.48 -5.42 -16.05
CA VAL A 303 2.25 -4.23 -16.41
C VAL A 303 3.74 -4.56 -16.51
N ILE A 304 4.07 -5.46 -17.45
CA ILE A 304 5.43 -5.94 -17.71
C ILE A 304 6.09 -5.08 -18.79
N LEU A 305 5.39 -4.95 -19.94
CA LEU A 305 5.84 -4.19 -21.09
C LEU A 305 5.38 -2.74 -21.09
N LEU A 306 4.34 -2.45 -20.31
CA LEU A 306 3.80 -1.12 -20.14
C LEU A 306 4.53 -0.38 -19.01
N PRO A 307 4.63 0.97 -19.08
CA PRO A 307 5.16 1.75 -17.99
C PRO A 307 4.27 1.67 -16.75
N PRO A 308 4.83 1.68 -15.53
CA PRO A 308 4.08 1.81 -14.30
C PRO A 308 3.22 3.08 -14.25
N SER A 309 2.25 3.13 -13.34
CA SER A 309 1.29 4.24 -13.22
C SER A 309 1.94 5.61 -12.95
N ASN A 310 3.11 5.66 -12.34
CA ASN A 310 3.91 6.87 -12.12
C ASN A 310 4.71 7.32 -13.37
N LEU A 311 4.75 6.50 -14.41
CA LEU A 311 5.50 6.78 -15.64
C LEU A 311 4.58 6.86 -16.89
N THR A 312 3.32 7.22 -16.72
CA THR A 312 2.30 7.29 -17.79
C THR A 312 2.67 8.22 -18.96
N ARG A 313 3.56 9.19 -18.74
CA ARG A 313 4.10 10.06 -19.83
C ARG A 313 4.81 9.25 -20.93
N TYR A 314 5.21 8.02 -20.68
CA TYR A 314 5.85 7.12 -21.64
C TYR A 314 4.88 6.09 -22.23
N LEU A 315 3.57 6.22 -21.97
CA LEU A 315 2.58 5.30 -22.52
C LEU A 315 2.54 5.38 -24.05
N PRO A 316 2.58 4.24 -24.73
CA PRO A 316 2.29 4.19 -26.16
C PRO A 316 0.85 4.62 -26.42
N ARG A 317 0.60 5.23 -27.57
CA ARG A 317 -0.72 5.76 -27.93
C ARG A 317 -1.46 4.83 -28.92
N GLY A 318 -2.77 4.91 -28.89
CA GLY A 318 -3.64 4.28 -29.88
C GLY A 318 -3.48 2.74 -29.95
N ARG A 319 -3.31 2.21 -31.15
CA ARG A 319 -3.22 0.76 -31.40
C ARG A 319 -2.04 0.09 -30.70
N LEU A 320 -0.92 0.80 -30.55
CA LEU A 320 0.25 0.28 -29.82
C LEU A 320 -0.06 0.00 -28.34
N PHE A 321 -0.79 0.87 -27.66
CA PHE A 321 -1.20 0.63 -26.28
C PHE A 321 -2.06 -0.64 -26.16
N THR A 322 -3.00 -0.84 -27.09
CA THR A 322 -3.84 -2.05 -27.11
C THR A 322 -3.01 -3.31 -27.40
N THR A 323 -2.06 -3.23 -28.31
CA THR A 323 -1.15 -4.35 -28.63
C THR A 323 -0.30 -4.73 -27.41
N PHE A 324 0.30 -3.76 -26.75
CA PHE A 324 1.09 -4.02 -25.53
C PHE A 324 0.25 -4.60 -24.41
N LYS A 325 -1.00 -4.17 -24.21
CA LYS A 325 -1.90 -4.81 -23.24
C LYS A 325 -2.16 -6.29 -23.55
N ARG A 326 -2.37 -6.63 -24.83
CA ARG A 326 -2.56 -8.03 -25.25
C ARG A 326 -1.29 -8.86 -25.04
N LEU A 327 -0.13 -8.32 -25.40
CA LEU A 327 1.15 -8.99 -25.16
C LEU A 327 1.42 -9.19 -23.67
N ASP A 328 1.15 -8.19 -22.84
CA ASP A 328 1.25 -8.27 -21.38
C ASP A 328 0.43 -9.45 -20.82
N LEU A 329 -0.82 -9.62 -21.29
CA LEU A 329 -1.66 -10.77 -20.89
C LEU A 329 -1.08 -12.11 -21.32
N CYS A 330 -0.52 -12.19 -22.52
CA CYS A 330 0.08 -13.42 -23.04
C CYS A 330 1.32 -13.82 -22.22
N ILE A 331 2.24 -12.88 -22.00
CA ILE A 331 3.51 -13.18 -21.31
C ILE A 331 3.36 -13.23 -19.79
N GLY A 332 2.33 -12.59 -19.23
CA GLY A 332 2.13 -12.47 -17.79
C GLY A 332 2.03 -13.81 -17.04
N ARG A 333 1.70 -14.91 -17.75
CA ARG A 333 1.68 -16.28 -17.18
C ARG A 333 3.02 -17.00 -17.32
N LEU A 334 3.91 -16.51 -18.17
CA LEU A 334 5.14 -17.19 -18.55
C LEU A 334 6.30 -16.83 -17.61
N PHE A 335 7.06 -17.82 -17.18
CA PHE A 335 8.34 -17.58 -16.48
C PHE A 335 9.38 -17.09 -17.50
N PRO A 336 10.21 -16.07 -17.16
CA PRO A 336 10.27 -15.33 -15.90
C PRO A 336 9.34 -14.10 -15.80
N PHE A 337 8.61 -13.76 -16.87
CA PHE A 337 7.83 -12.52 -17.01
C PHE A 337 6.76 -12.37 -15.94
N ASN A 338 6.18 -13.48 -15.46
CA ASN A 338 5.20 -13.50 -14.38
C ASN A 338 5.72 -12.95 -13.03
N ARG A 339 7.02 -12.64 -12.95
CA ARG A 339 7.69 -12.08 -11.75
C ARG A 339 8.30 -10.70 -11.99
N LEU A 340 8.15 -10.13 -13.19
CA LEU A 340 8.88 -8.94 -13.63
C LEU A 340 8.00 -7.71 -13.91
N GLY A 341 6.68 -7.83 -13.73
CA GLY A 341 5.73 -6.72 -13.89
C GLY A 341 5.79 -5.70 -12.76
N ASP A 342 5.11 -4.59 -12.94
CA ASP A 342 4.88 -3.58 -11.90
C ASP A 342 4.16 -4.18 -10.68
N HIS A 343 3.17 -5.04 -10.97
CA HIS A 343 2.47 -5.85 -9.99
C HIS A 343 2.49 -7.32 -10.40
N PHE A 344 2.15 -8.18 -9.46
CA PHE A 344 1.80 -9.55 -9.74
C PHE A 344 0.52 -9.93 -8.99
N LEU A 345 -0.28 -10.83 -9.58
CA LEU A 345 -1.36 -11.52 -8.90
C LEU A 345 -0.89 -12.95 -8.61
N ALA A 346 -0.97 -13.35 -7.35
CA ALA A 346 -0.59 -14.70 -6.94
C ALA A 346 -1.80 -15.40 -6.34
N ILE A 347 -2.01 -16.66 -6.74
CA ILE A 347 -3.13 -17.49 -6.33
C ILE A 347 -2.61 -18.60 -5.44
N TYR A 348 -3.32 -18.82 -4.34
CA TYR A 348 -2.95 -19.76 -3.29
C TYR A 348 -4.15 -20.62 -2.88
N SER A 349 -3.87 -21.84 -2.44
CA SER A 349 -4.82 -22.73 -1.75
C SER A 349 -4.31 -23.09 -0.36
N PRO A 350 -5.18 -23.33 0.62
CA PRO A 350 -4.77 -23.79 1.96
C PRO A 350 -4.01 -25.13 1.89
N ARG A 351 -2.96 -25.30 2.72
CA ARG A 351 -2.22 -26.56 2.83
C ARG A 351 -2.85 -27.47 3.89
N GLY A 352 -2.74 -28.77 3.68
CA GLY A 352 -3.03 -29.80 4.71
C GLY A 352 -4.51 -29.95 5.10
N ARG A 353 -5.43 -29.32 4.38
CA ARG A 353 -6.87 -29.50 4.54
C ARG A 353 -7.39 -30.29 3.35
N SER A 354 -7.41 -31.63 3.48
CA SER A 354 -8.18 -32.46 2.54
C SER A 354 -9.66 -32.15 2.75
N ALA A 355 -10.37 -31.86 1.68
CA ALA A 355 -11.82 -31.91 1.69
C ALA A 355 -12.20 -33.34 2.11
N LYS A 356 -12.80 -33.52 3.30
CA LYS A 356 -13.42 -34.78 3.71
C LYS A 356 -14.76 -34.90 3.04
#